data_89fdebcad531a9cb5b83afb25175b42f
#
_entry.id   89fdebcad531a9cb5b83afb25175b42f
#
_cell.length_a   1.000
_cell.length_b   1.000
_cell.length_c   1.000
_cell.angle_alpha   90.00
_cell.angle_beta   90.00
_cell.angle_gamma   90.00
#
_symmetry.space_group_name_H-M   'P 1'
#
loop_
_entity.id
_entity.type
_entity.pdbx_description
1 polymer ?
#
loop_
_entity_poly.entity_id
_entity_poly.type
_entity_poly.pdbx_seq_one_letter_code
_entity_poly.pdbx_strand_id
1 'polypeptide(L)'
;KDRFDLWCGLDLSDYGRSSFVKTAVEELKRCHKMGAKGVGEVTDKGLGVYVAFQTNMAEGIHLNDPLMSPIYETCAELGMPLNIHVAEPYWMYLPDDKYNDGLMNGKKWKIDMSIPGMQSHEQLIAQFSEAVKNHPNTLFVACHFINCSYDLSIVGRLLDEYSNLYVDMSARFGETASIPRYMKKFYTRYADRILYGTDNGMSAEMYETTFRILETDDEHFYVPDYHYHWYYSGFDLPDEVLRKIYRENFIRIMK
;
A
#
# COMPACT_ATOMS: atom_id res chain seq x y z
N LYS A 1 -25.60 -4.17 -1.08
CA LYS A 1 -24.85 -4.88 -2.15
C LYS A 1 -24.16 -3.90 -3.10
N ASP A 2 -24.74 -2.73 -3.30
CA ASP A 2 -24.28 -1.74 -4.31
C ASP A 2 -23.32 -0.68 -3.76
N ARG A 3 -22.77 -0.85 -2.57
CA ARG A 3 -21.88 0.11 -1.90
C ARG A 3 -20.47 -0.40 -1.67
N PHE A 4 -20.21 -1.67 -1.90
CA PHE A 4 -18.94 -2.32 -1.62
C PHE A 4 -18.52 -3.22 -2.77
N ASP A 5 -17.30 -3.09 -3.21
CA ASP A 5 -16.63 -4.06 -4.07
C ASP A 5 -15.78 -4.98 -3.19
N LEU A 6 -15.92 -6.28 -3.40
CA LEU A 6 -15.18 -7.28 -2.66
C LEU A 6 -13.90 -7.64 -3.41
N TRP A 7 -12.82 -7.71 -2.67
CA TRP A 7 -11.53 -8.16 -3.15
C TRP A 7 -11.20 -9.52 -2.53
N CYS A 8 -10.45 -10.36 -3.22
CA CYS A 8 -10.01 -11.66 -2.72
C CYS A 8 -8.53 -11.66 -2.36
N GLY A 9 -8.11 -12.60 -1.54
CA GLY A 9 -6.71 -12.88 -1.29
C GLY A 9 -6.13 -13.83 -2.36
N LEU A 10 -4.82 -14.11 -2.25
CA LEU A 10 -4.16 -15.19 -2.97
C LEU A 10 -4.26 -16.50 -2.18
N ASP A 11 -4.38 -17.62 -2.88
CA ASP A 11 -4.21 -18.93 -2.25
C ASP A 11 -2.74 -19.32 -2.24
N LEU A 12 -2.15 -19.30 -1.05
CA LEU A 12 -0.76 -19.69 -0.79
C LEU A 12 -0.65 -21.10 -0.19
N SER A 13 -1.73 -21.87 -0.14
CA SER A 13 -1.78 -23.17 0.56
C SER A 13 -0.86 -24.23 -0.05
N ASP A 14 -0.61 -24.15 -1.35
CA ASP A 14 0.27 -25.07 -2.08
C ASP A 14 1.72 -24.57 -2.22
N TYR A 15 2.09 -23.52 -1.48
CA TYR A 15 3.45 -23.02 -1.46
C TYR A 15 4.47 -24.17 -1.22
N GLY A 16 5.56 -24.14 -1.98
CA GLY A 16 6.58 -25.21 -1.95
C GLY A 16 6.25 -26.46 -2.80
N ARG A 17 5.07 -26.53 -3.42
CA ARG A 17 4.68 -27.59 -4.35
C ARG A 17 4.69 -27.08 -5.79
N SER A 18 4.87 -28.02 -6.74
CA SER A 18 4.80 -27.69 -8.17
C SER A 18 3.41 -27.22 -8.64
N SER A 19 2.37 -27.46 -7.83
CA SER A 19 1.00 -26.99 -8.08
C SER A 19 0.75 -25.55 -7.65
N PHE A 20 1.63 -24.91 -6.90
CA PHE A 20 1.40 -23.59 -6.27
C PHE A 20 0.80 -22.54 -7.22
N VAL A 21 1.51 -22.27 -8.32
CA VAL A 21 1.07 -21.25 -9.29
C VAL A 21 -0.28 -21.62 -9.90
N LYS A 22 -0.48 -22.90 -10.25
CA LYS A 22 -1.74 -23.39 -10.81
C LYS A 22 -2.89 -23.18 -9.83
N THR A 23 -2.71 -23.56 -8.57
CA THR A 23 -3.73 -23.43 -7.52
C THR A 23 -4.09 -21.97 -7.29
N ALA A 24 -3.09 -21.08 -7.17
CA ALA A 24 -3.30 -19.64 -6.99
C ALA A 24 -4.08 -19.03 -8.18
N VAL A 25 -3.71 -19.36 -9.41
CA VAL A 25 -4.39 -18.88 -10.62
C VAL A 25 -5.83 -19.40 -10.72
N GLU A 26 -6.06 -20.68 -10.42
CA GLU A 26 -7.41 -21.27 -10.43
C GLU A 26 -8.31 -20.61 -9.38
N GLU A 27 -7.78 -20.31 -8.19
CA GLU A 27 -8.51 -19.61 -7.14
C GLU A 27 -8.85 -18.16 -7.55
N LEU A 28 -7.92 -17.41 -8.15
CA LEU A 28 -8.21 -16.08 -8.68
C LEU A 28 -9.36 -16.10 -9.70
N LYS A 29 -9.32 -17.04 -10.65
CA LYS A 29 -10.40 -17.21 -11.64
C LYS A 29 -11.73 -17.57 -10.99
N ARG A 30 -11.69 -18.39 -9.94
CA ARG A 30 -12.89 -18.74 -9.15
C ARG A 30 -13.46 -17.52 -8.42
N CYS A 31 -12.60 -16.75 -7.75
CA CYS A 31 -13.00 -15.55 -7.03
C CYS A 31 -13.59 -14.48 -7.97
N HIS A 32 -12.95 -14.25 -9.11
CA HIS A 32 -13.47 -13.34 -10.14
C HIS A 32 -14.87 -13.76 -10.63
N LYS A 33 -15.05 -15.05 -10.91
CA LYS A 33 -16.38 -15.60 -11.31
C LYS A 33 -17.44 -15.41 -10.21
N MET A 34 -17.06 -15.39 -8.95
CA MET A 34 -17.93 -15.11 -7.81
C MET A 34 -18.20 -13.62 -7.59
N GLY A 35 -17.54 -12.74 -8.35
CA GLY A 35 -17.75 -11.29 -8.32
C GLY A 35 -16.67 -10.49 -7.59
N ALA A 36 -15.54 -11.09 -7.23
CA ALA A 36 -14.39 -10.34 -6.72
C ALA A 36 -13.90 -9.36 -7.80
N LYS A 37 -13.54 -8.14 -7.38
CA LYS A 37 -13.17 -7.02 -8.25
C LYS A 37 -11.70 -6.70 -8.26
N GLY A 38 -10.94 -7.22 -7.31
CA GLY A 38 -9.52 -7.01 -7.17
C GLY A 38 -8.91 -8.07 -6.25
N VAL A 39 -7.61 -7.98 -6.05
CA VAL A 39 -6.82 -8.90 -5.22
C VAL A 39 -6.08 -8.09 -4.16
N GLY A 40 -6.08 -8.56 -2.93
CA GLY A 40 -5.30 -7.95 -1.86
C GLY A 40 -5.87 -8.22 -0.46
N GLU A 41 -5.14 -7.82 0.52
CA GLU A 41 -3.83 -7.18 0.49
C GLU A 41 -2.73 -8.25 0.39
N VAL A 42 -1.92 -8.20 -0.65
CA VAL A 42 -0.75 -9.07 -0.79
C VAL A 42 0.44 -8.34 -0.17
N THR A 43 1.08 -8.97 0.79
CA THR A 43 2.07 -8.33 1.67
C THR A 43 3.42 -8.99 1.55
N ASP A 44 4.49 -8.19 1.48
CA ASP A 44 5.87 -8.66 1.65
C ASP A 44 6.62 -7.70 2.59
N LYS A 45 6.96 -8.19 3.78
CA LYS A 45 7.70 -7.46 4.82
C LYS A 45 9.14 -7.95 5.01
N GLY A 46 9.61 -8.81 4.09
CA GLY A 46 11.01 -9.21 4.01
C GLY A 46 11.32 -10.69 4.13
N LEU A 47 10.39 -11.53 4.57
CA LEU A 47 10.59 -12.98 4.59
C LEU A 47 9.88 -13.72 3.45
N GLY A 48 9.03 -13.04 2.72
CA GLY A 48 8.27 -13.58 1.61
C GLY A 48 6.82 -13.12 1.60
N VAL A 49 6.14 -13.44 0.53
CA VAL A 49 4.76 -13.01 0.26
C VAL A 49 3.77 -13.75 1.15
N TYR A 50 2.84 -13.01 1.73
CA TYR A 50 1.67 -13.53 2.43
C TYR A 50 0.43 -12.65 2.15
N VAL A 51 -0.72 -13.09 2.62
CA VAL A 51 -1.97 -12.31 2.51
C VAL A 51 -2.45 -11.97 3.91
N ALA A 52 -2.86 -10.74 4.12
CA ALA A 52 -3.39 -10.28 5.40
C ALA A 52 -4.50 -11.22 5.90
N PHE A 53 -4.49 -11.50 7.19
CA PHE A 53 -5.40 -12.43 7.88
C PHE A 53 -5.29 -13.92 7.50
N GLN A 54 -4.31 -14.31 6.68
CA GLN A 54 -3.98 -15.72 6.42
C GLN A 54 -2.75 -16.15 7.22
N THR A 55 -2.67 -17.45 7.50
CA THR A 55 -1.55 -18.03 8.27
C THR A 55 -0.39 -18.49 7.40
N ASN A 56 -0.60 -18.62 6.10
CA ASN A 56 0.39 -19.15 5.18
C ASN A 56 1.22 -18.02 4.58
N MET A 57 2.55 -18.18 4.67
CA MET A 57 3.53 -17.31 4.01
C MET A 57 4.28 -18.13 2.98
N ALA A 58 4.51 -17.58 1.81
CA ALA A 58 5.40 -18.13 0.80
C ALA A 58 6.84 -17.66 1.08
N GLU A 59 7.47 -18.27 2.08
CA GLU A 59 8.80 -17.91 2.56
C GLU A 59 9.83 -17.96 1.42
N GLY A 60 10.63 -16.90 1.28
CA GLY A 60 11.63 -16.75 0.23
C GLY A 60 11.10 -16.40 -1.16
N ILE A 61 9.77 -16.36 -1.37
CA ILE A 61 9.16 -15.81 -2.59
C ILE A 61 8.85 -14.33 -2.34
N HIS A 62 9.44 -13.47 -3.13
CA HIS A 62 9.25 -12.01 -3.08
C HIS A 62 8.44 -11.52 -4.29
N LEU A 63 8.07 -10.23 -4.28
CA LEU A 63 7.17 -9.66 -5.31
C LEU A 63 7.71 -9.76 -6.74
N ASN A 64 9.03 -9.79 -6.95
CA ASN A 64 9.66 -9.98 -8.27
C ASN A 64 9.96 -11.43 -8.63
N ASP A 65 9.59 -12.40 -7.78
CA ASP A 65 9.85 -13.81 -8.05
C ASP A 65 9.11 -14.26 -9.33
N PRO A 66 9.75 -15.04 -10.22
CA PRO A 66 9.11 -15.55 -11.43
C PRO A 66 7.81 -16.33 -11.18
N LEU A 67 7.64 -16.96 -10.00
CA LEU A 67 6.40 -17.64 -9.63
C LEU A 67 5.21 -16.69 -9.47
N MET A 68 5.47 -15.40 -9.22
CA MET A 68 4.42 -14.38 -9.13
C MET A 68 3.94 -13.91 -10.51
N SER A 69 4.74 -14.05 -11.57
CA SER A 69 4.39 -13.54 -12.90
C SER A 69 3.07 -14.07 -13.44
N PRO A 70 2.76 -15.39 -13.42
CA PRO A 70 1.46 -15.89 -13.90
C PRO A 70 0.27 -15.38 -13.07
N ILE A 71 0.49 -15.07 -11.79
CA ILE A 71 -0.53 -14.48 -10.90
C ILE A 71 -0.83 -13.04 -11.36
N TYR A 72 0.21 -12.23 -11.60
CA TYR A 72 0.08 -10.87 -12.10
C TYR A 72 -0.58 -10.82 -13.49
N GLU A 73 -0.16 -11.69 -14.39
CA GLU A 73 -0.73 -11.82 -15.74
C GLU A 73 -2.23 -12.19 -15.67
N THR A 74 -2.59 -13.13 -14.77
CA THR A 74 -3.99 -13.50 -14.55
C THR A 74 -4.81 -12.32 -14.01
N CYS A 75 -4.26 -11.52 -13.10
CA CYS A 75 -4.93 -10.31 -12.61
C CYS A 75 -5.18 -9.32 -13.76
N ALA A 76 -4.20 -9.13 -14.66
CA ALA A 76 -4.36 -8.29 -15.85
C ALA A 76 -5.44 -8.82 -16.80
N GLU A 77 -5.41 -10.14 -17.10
CA GLU A 77 -6.42 -10.78 -17.96
C GLU A 77 -7.85 -10.64 -17.43
N LEU A 78 -8.01 -10.69 -16.12
CA LEU A 78 -9.29 -10.58 -15.43
C LEU A 78 -9.71 -9.13 -15.15
N GLY A 79 -8.85 -8.14 -15.43
CA GLY A 79 -9.09 -6.73 -15.07
C GLY A 79 -9.18 -6.51 -13.56
N MET A 80 -8.48 -7.31 -12.76
CA MET A 80 -8.45 -7.23 -11.30
C MET A 80 -7.21 -6.45 -10.84
N PRO A 81 -7.35 -5.23 -10.31
CA PRO A 81 -6.24 -4.52 -9.67
C PRO A 81 -5.66 -5.33 -8.52
N LEU A 82 -4.36 -5.19 -8.30
CA LEU A 82 -3.64 -5.89 -7.24
C LEU A 82 -3.17 -4.89 -6.17
N ASN A 83 -3.71 -5.03 -4.95
CA ASN A 83 -3.34 -4.21 -3.81
C ASN A 83 -2.14 -4.86 -3.08
N ILE A 84 -1.05 -4.11 -2.97
CA ILE A 84 0.25 -4.62 -2.47
C ILE A 84 0.73 -3.78 -1.29
N HIS A 85 1.01 -4.45 -0.18
CA HIS A 85 1.72 -3.88 0.95
C HIS A 85 3.21 -4.22 0.84
N VAL A 86 4.01 -3.23 0.54
CA VAL A 86 5.47 -3.36 0.41
C VAL A 86 6.15 -2.86 1.66
N ALA A 87 6.98 -3.70 2.28
CA ALA A 87 7.77 -3.36 3.46
C ALA A 87 6.93 -2.90 4.67
N GLU A 88 7.58 -2.32 5.64
CA GLU A 88 7.03 -1.48 6.73
C GLU A 88 7.67 -0.08 6.63
N PRO A 89 7.18 0.93 7.34
CA PRO A 89 7.84 2.22 7.40
C PRO A 89 9.33 2.09 7.73
N TYR A 90 10.15 2.91 7.08
CA TYR A 90 11.62 2.83 7.17
C TYR A 90 12.17 2.75 8.61
N TRP A 91 11.58 3.50 9.55
CA TRP A 91 11.99 3.45 10.97
C TRP A 91 11.75 2.12 11.67
N MET A 92 10.93 1.22 11.11
CA MET A 92 10.74 -0.14 11.65
C MET A 92 11.97 -1.03 11.45
N TYR A 93 12.87 -0.64 10.55
CA TYR A 93 14.15 -1.31 10.24
C TYR A 93 15.32 -0.70 11.03
N LEU A 94 15.16 0.49 11.61
CA LEU A 94 16.21 1.20 12.32
C LEU A 94 16.36 0.69 13.77
N PRO A 95 17.52 0.92 14.42
CA PRO A 95 17.69 0.64 15.85
C PRO A 95 16.67 1.37 16.74
N ASP A 96 16.35 0.76 17.87
CA ASP A 96 15.46 1.35 18.88
C ASP A 96 16.25 2.32 19.78
N ASP A 97 16.61 3.45 19.24
CA ASP A 97 17.36 4.49 19.93
C ASP A 97 16.73 5.89 19.78
N LYS A 98 17.34 6.89 20.41
CA LYS A 98 16.84 8.28 20.43
C LYS A 98 16.85 8.98 19.06
N TYR A 99 17.46 8.40 18.04
CA TYR A 99 17.52 8.95 16.69
C TYR A 99 16.45 8.36 15.75
N ASN A 100 15.65 7.42 16.25
CA ASN A 100 14.56 6.83 15.52
C ASN A 100 13.25 7.56 15.83
N ASP A 101 12.81 8.46 14.96
CA ASP A 101 11.58 9.23 15.12
C ASP A 101 10.31 8.35 15.22
N GLY A 102 10.35 7.16 14.64
CA GLY A 102 9.26 6.19 14.71
C GLY A 102 9.30 5.27 15.94
N LEU A 103 10.24 5.45 16.87
CA LEU A 103 10.46 4.56 18.02
C LEU A 103 9.18 4.27 18.83
N MET A 104 8.38 5.30 19.09
CA MET A 104 7.15 5.15 19.89
C MET A 104 6.09 4.26 19.20
N ASN A 105 6.09 4.24 17.88
CA ASN A 105 5.21 3.43 17.05
C ASN A 105 5.86 2.11 16.63
N GLY A 106 7.20 2.11 16.56
CA GLY A 106 8.00 1.02 16.00
C GLY A 106 7.92 -0.29 16.75
N LYS A 107 7.78 -0.27 18.07
CA LYS A 107 7.83 -1.48 18.90
C LYS A 107 6.87 -2.59 18.47
N LYS A 108 5.68 -2.23 18.02
CA LYS A 108 4.66 -3.20 17.60
C LYS A 108 4.93 -3.79 16.21
N TRP A 109 5.58 -3.02 15.33
CA TRP A 109 5.76 -3.35 13.92
C TRP A 109 7.22 -3.53 13.54
N LYS A 110 8.11 -3.57 14.53
CA LYS A 110 9.55 -3.72 14.36
C LYS A 110 9.90 -4.90 13.48
N ILE A 111 10.78 -4.66 12.53
CA ILE A 111 11.38 -5.70 11.70
C ILE A 111 12.69 -6.14 12.34
N ASP A 112 12.82 -7.43 12.59
CA ASP A 112 14.05 -8.03 13.12
C ASP A 112 15.00 -8.38 11.96
N MET A 113 15.92 -7.48 11.68
CA MET A 113 16.92 -7.66 10.63
C MET A 113 17.97 -8.74 10.93
N SER A 114 17.96 -9.36 12.12
CA SER A 114 18.84 -10.49 12.46
C SER A 114 18.34 -11.84 11.94
N ILE A 115 17.07 -11.90 11.52
CA ILE A 115 16.47 -13.13 10.97
C ILE A 115 17.13 -13.44 9.62
N PRO A 116 17.69 -14.68 9.44
CA PRO A 116 18.28 -15.07 8.15
C PRO A 116 17.27 -14.95 7.00
N GLY A 117 17.68 -14.34 5.90
CA GLY A 117 16.81 -14.14 4.73
C GLY A 117 15.96 -12.89 4.76
N MET A 118 15.91 -12.15 5.90
CA MET A 118 15.16 -10.90 6.00
C MET A 118 15.69 -9.86 5.00
N GLN A 119 14.81 -9.37 4.14
CA GLN A 119 15.12 -8.31 3.17
C GLN A 119 15.06 -6.94 3.82
N SER A 120 15.94 -6.03 3.40
CA SER A 120 15.89 -4.63 3.83
C SER A 120 14.73 -3.88 3.16
N HIS A 121 14.40 -2.72 3.73
CA HIS A 121 13.41 -1.82 3.14
C HIS A 121 13.72 -1.51 1.66
N GLU A 122 14.96 -1.15 1.37
CA GLU A 122 15.40 -0.79 0.01
C GLU A 122 15.33 -1.97 -0.96
N GLN A 123 15.65 -3.19 -0.48
CA GLN A 123 15.53 -4.40 -1.29
C GLN A 123 14.08 -4.67 -1.67
N LEU A 124 13.16 -4.54 -0.73
CA LEU A 124 11.72 -4.73 -0.97
C LEU A 124 11.16 -3.71 -1.96
N ILE A 125 11.56 -2.43 -1.83
CA ILE A 125 11.15 -1.39 -2.79
C ILE A 125 11.71 -1.69 -4.20
N ALA A 126 12.96 -2.14 -4.30
CA ALA A 126 13.57 -2.52 -5.58
C ALA A 126 12.85 -3.72 -6.22
N GLN A 127 12.55 -4.75 -5.45
CA GLN A 127 11.81 -5.94 -5.90
C GLN A 127 10.40 -5.58 -6.37
N PHE A 128 9.69 -4.72 -5.63
CA PHE A 128 8.39 -4.22 -6.05
C PHE A 128 8.47 -3.42 -7.36
N SER A 129 9.43 -2.49 -7.45
CA SER A 129 9.68 -1.71 -8.68
C SER A 129 9.90 -2.62 -9.89
N GLU A 130 10.68 -3.69 -9.73
CA GLU A 130 10.93 -4.69 -10.78
C GLU A 130 9.65 -5.44 -11.17
N ALA A 131 8.83 -5.85 -10.20
CA ALA A 131 7.55 -6.49 -10.45
C ALA A 131 6.61 -5.59 -11.28
N VAL A 132 6.46 -4.31 -10.90
CA VAL A 132 5.64 -3.34 -11.63
C VAL A 132 6.15 -3.11 -13.05
N LYS A 133 7.45 -2.95 -13.22
CA LYS A 133 8.12 -2.76 -14.51
C LYS A 133 7.88 -3.93 -15.46
N ASN A 134 8.02 -5.15 -14.96
CA ASN A 134 7.96 -6.37 -15.77
C ASN A 134 6.52 -6.77 -16.14
N HIS A 135 5.51 -6.20 -15.48
CA HIS A 135 4.09 -6.51 -15.70
C HIS A 135 3.27 -5.26 -16.04
N PRO A 136 3.55 -4.57 -17.18
CA PRO A 136 2.95 -3.28 -17.51
C PRO A 136 1.43 -3.34 -17.74
N ASN A 137 0.87 -4.51 -17.98
CA ASN A 137 -0.58 -4.72 -18.16
C ASN A 137 -1.30 -4.99 -16.82
N THR A 138 -0.59 -5.28 -15.75
CA THR A 138 -1.16 -5.48 -14.41
C THR A 138 -1.26 -4.13 -13.71
N LEU A 139 -2.41 -3.81 -13.17
CA LEU A 139 -2.61 -2.60 -12.40
C LEU A 139 -2.26 -2.86 -10.93
N PHE A 140 -1.25 -2.17 -10.43
CA PHE A 140 -0.81 -2.25 -9.05
C PHE A 140 -1.33 -1.05 -8.25
N VAL A 141 -1.84 -1.31 -7.05
CA VAL A 141 -2.16 -0.30 -6.04
C VAL A 141 -1.24 -0.56 -4.85
N ALA A 142 -0.22 0.25 -4.67
CA ALA A 142 0.67 0.10 -3.54
C ALA A 142 0.13 0.81 -2.31
N CYS A 143 -0.08 0.06 -1.23
CA CYS A 143 -0.55 0.59 0.03
C CYS A 143 0.44 1.57 0.66
N HIS A 144 -0.09 2.52 1.43
CA HIS A 144 0.69 3.30 2.40
C HIS A 144 1.83 4.13 1.78
N PHE A 145 1.62 4.71 0.58
CA PHE A 145 2.71 5.37 -0.16
C PHE A 145 3.96 4.49 -0.26
N ILE A 146 3.77 3.18 -0.49
CA ILE A 146 4.86 2.18 -0.59
C ILE A 146 5.71 2.13 0.70
N ASN A 147 5.15 2.55 1.85
CA ASN A 147 5.86 2.75 3.12
C ASN A 147 7.12 3.64 3.02
N CYS A 148 7.11 4.60 2.07
CA CYS A 148 8.18 5.56 1.81
C CYS A 148 7.82 6.99 2.26
N SER A 149 7.00 7.15 3.31
CA SER A 149 6.65 8.49 3.85
C SER A 149 7.85 9.29 4.33
N TYR A 150 8.97 8.64 4.67
CA TYR A 150 10.23 9.28 5.03
C TYR A 150 10.91 9.98 3.83
N ASP A 151 10.69 9.51 2.61
CA ASP A 151 11.16 10.11 1.36
C ASP A 151 10.17 9.86 0.21
N LEU A 152 9.18 10.74 0.09
CA LEU A 152 8.16 10.65 -0.97
C LEU A 152 8.70 10.90 -2.38
N SER A 153 9.96 11.31 -2.54
CA SER A 153 10.58 11.38 -3.87
C SER A 153 10.76 10.00 -4.51
N ILE A 154 10.88 8.96 -3.69
CA ILE A 154 10.89 7.56 -4.14
C ILE A 154 9.53 7.22 -4.78
N VAL A 155 8.44 7.53 -4.09
CA VAL A 155 7.07 7.31 -4.59
C VAL A 155 6.83 8.09 -5.87
N GLY A 156 7.21 9.38 -5.88
CA GLY A 156 7.06 10.24 -7.05
C GLY A 156 7.79 9.70 -8.28
N ARG A 157 9.03 9.24 -8.11
CA ARG A 157 9.81 8.64 -9.20
C ARG A 157 9.12 7.38 -9.77
N LEU A 158 8.64 6.48 -8.91
CA LEU A 158 7.94 5.28 -9.35
C LEU A 158 6.62 5.61 -10.07
N LEU A 159 5.88 6.61 -9.61
CA LEU A 159 4.67 7.08 -10.28
C LEU A 159 4.96 7.75 -11.64
N ASP A 160 6.09 8.44 -11.77
CA ASP A 160 6.53 9.02 -13.05
C ASP A 160 7.01 7.95 -14.02
N GLU A 161 7.63 6.87 -13.54
CA GLU A 161 8.19 5.80 -14.36
C GLU A 161 7.12 4.78 -14.81
N TYR A 162 6.16 4.43 -13.93
CA TYR A 162 5.22 3.32 -14.20
C TYR A 162 3.76 3.79 -14.29
N SER A 163 3.20 3.72 -15.51
CA SER A 163 1.81 4.12 -15.77
C SER A 163 0.78 3.18 -15.13
N ASN A 164 1.14 1.95 -14.82
CA ASN A 164 0.30 0.92 -14.22
C ASN A 164 0.35 0.89 -12.68
N LEU A 165 1.03 1.88 -12.05
CA LEU A 165 1.14 1.98 -10.60
C LEU A 165 0.22 3.08 -10.05
N TYR A 166 -0.56 2.78 -9.05
CA TYR A 166 -1.29 3.68 -8.17
C TYR A 166 -0.79 3.50 -6.73
N VAL A 167 -1.04 4.48 -5.88
CA VAL A 167 -0.74 4.39 -4.45
C VAL A 167 -1.95 4.80 -3.64
N ASP A 168 -2.06 4.31 -2.43
CA ASP A 168 -3.00 4.85 -1.46
C ASP A 168 -2.27 5.57 -0.29
N MET A 169 -3.01 6.38 0.43
CA MET A 169 -2.51 7.16 1.57
C MET A 169 -2.74 6.49 2.92
N SER A 170 -3.34 5.31 2.92
CA SER A 170 -3.79 4.65 4.14
C SER A 170 -2.67 4.52 5.18
N ALA A 171 -3.00 4.66 6.44
CA ALA A 171 -2.10 4.64 7.59
C ALA A 171 -0.90 5.63 7.53
N ARG A 172 -0.71 6.41 6.46
CA ARG A 172 0.41 7.39 6.33
C ARG A 172 -0.04 8.84 6.41
N PHE A 173 -1.34 9.10 6.62
CA PHE A 173 -1.87 10.45 6.77
C PHE A 173 -1.21 11.22 7.94
N GLY A 174 -1.01 10.57 9.08
CA GLY A 174 -0.40 11.21 10.25
C GLY A 174 1.08 11.58 10.05
N GLU A 175 1.86 10.71 9.40
CA GLU A 175 3.27 10.98 9.09
C GLU A 175 3.41 12.13 8.10
N THR A 176 2.60 12.12 7.06
CA THR A 176 2.63 13.14 6.00
C THR A 176 2.04 14.47 6.45
N ALA A 177 1.16 14.49 7.46
CA ALA A 177 0.59 15.73 8.03
C ALA A 177 1.62 16.66 8.69
N SER A 178 2.83 16.18 8.92
CA SER A 178 3.95 17.00 9.42
C SER A 178 4.62 17.87 8.33
N ILE A 179 4.35 17.61 7.05
CA ILE A 179 4.96 18.31 5.90
C ILE A 179 3.93 18.88 4.91
N PRO A 180 2.94 19.67 5.35
CA PRO A 180 1.76 20.01 4.56
C PRO A 180 2.06 20.71 3.23
N ARG A 181 3.05 21.61 3.19
CA ARG A 181 3.42 22.31 1.95
C ARG A 181 3.99 21.39 0.87
N TYR A 182 4.72 20.35 1.28
CA TYR A 182 5.21 19.34 0.35
C TYR A 182 4.03 18.47 -0.12
N MET A 183 3.20 18.03 0.81
CA MET A 183 2.06 17.16 0.51
C MET A 183 1.05 17.82 -0.42
N LYS A 184 0.71 19.10 -0.23
CA LYS A 184 -0.15 19.83 -1.17
C LYS A 184 0.38 19.73 -2.61
N LYS A 185 1.68 19.95 -2.81
CA LYS A 185 2.31 19.84 -4.15
C LYS A 185 2.31 18.41 -4.66
N PHE A 186 2.60 17.44 -3.80
CA PHE A 186 2.65 16.02 -4.14
C PHE A 186 1.27 15.51 -4.58
N TYR A 187 0.22 15.76 -3.79
CA TYR A 187 -1.15 15.40 -4.13
C TYR A 187 -1.63 16.07 -5.41
N THR A 188 -1.32 17.35 -5.60
CA THR A 188 -1.69 18.05 -6.83
C THR A 188 -1.01 17.46 -8.06
N ARG A 189 0.28 17.15 -7.97
CA ARG A 189 1.04 16.54 -9.08
C ARG A 189 0.54 15.15 -9.44
N TYR A 190 0.27 14.33 -8.43
CA TYR A 190 -0.12 12.92 -8.61
C TYR A 190 -1.61 12.67 -8.35
N ALA A 191 -2.44 13.70 -8.50
CA ALA A 191 -3.87 13.63 -8.19
C ALA A 191 -4.60 12.48 -8.90
N ASP A 192 -4.16 12.09 -10.09
CA ASP A 192 -4.75 11.01 -10.89
C ASP A 192 -4.27 9.61 -10.51
N ARG A 193 -3.38 9.50 -9.51
CA ARG A 193 -2.66 8.26 -9.18
C ARG A 193 -2.74 7.90 -7.70
N ILE A 194 -3.35 8.74 -6.87
CA ILE A 194 -3.49 8.52 -5.43
C ILE A 194 -4.93 8.14 -5.12
N LEU A 195 -5.11 7.12 -4.27
CA LEU A 195 -6.39 6.65 -3.76
C LEU A 195 -6.53 7.01 -2.28
N TYR A 196 -7.75 7.33 -1.87
CA TYR A 196 -8.10 7.49 -0.47
C TYR A 196 -8.26 6.12 0.20
N GLY A 197 -7.71 5.98 1.37
CA GLY A 197 -7.87 4.85 2.28
C GLY A 197 -7.40 5.24 3.68
N THR A 198 -7.84 4.55 4.72
CA THR A 198 -7.45 4.84 6.10
C THR A 198 -6.63 3.74 6.75
N ASP A 199 -6.92 2.48 6.48
CA ASP A 199 -6.34 1.29 7.15
C ASP A 199 -6.46 1.33 8.69
N ASN A 200 -7.40 2.13 9.22
CA ASN A 200 -7.59 2.32 10.66
C ASN A 200 -9.06 2.11 11.11
N GLY A 201 -9.74 1.22 10.40
CA GLY A 201 -11.14 0.93 10.70
C GLY A 201 -12.12 1.95 10.10
N MET A 202 -13.38 1.81 10.49
CA MET A 202 -14.48 2.62 9.96
C MET A 202 -15.15 3.37 11.10
N SER A 203 -14.45 4.33 11.71
CA SER A 203 -15.01 5.23 12.72
C SER A 203 -15.20 6.64 12.15
N ALA A 204 -16.16 7.38 12.69
CA ALA A 204 -16.40 8.78 12.29
C ALA A 204 -15.15 9.63 12.57
N GLU A 205 -14.50 9.42 13.70
CA GLU A 205 -13.33 10.18 14.15
C GLU A 205 -12.15 10.00 13.19
N MET A 206 -11.98 8.79 12.63
CA MET A 206 -10.94 8.53 11.63
C MET A 206 -11.21 9.32 10.35
N TYR A 207 -12.44 9.31 9.86
CA TYR A 207 -12.78 10.07 8.65
C TYR A 207 -12.66 11.57 8.89
N GLU A 208 -13.14 12.08 10.01
CA GLU A 208 -13.02 13.50 10.40
C GLU A 208 -11.55 13.93 10.46
N THR A 209 -10.68 13.10 11.04
CA THR A 209 -9.24 13.37 11.12
C THR A 209 -8.60 13.42 9.72
N THR A 210 -8.86 12.44 8.89
CA THR A 210 -8.27 12.39 7.54
C THR A 210 -8.83 13.48 6.64
N PHE A 211 -10.11 13.80 6.72
CA PHE A 211 -10.70 14.92 5.98
C PHE A 211 -10.13 16.25 6.45
N ARG A 212 -9.98 16.47 7.75
CA ARG A 212 -9.34 17.68 8.28
C ARG A 212 -7.92 17.86 7.71
N ILE A 213 -7.15 16.77 7.64
CA ILE A 213 -5.80 16.81 7.06
C ILE A 213 -5.84 17.13 5.56
N LEU A 214 -6.76 16.55 4.80
CA LEU A 214 -6.79 16.74 3.35
C LEU A 214 -7.43 18.06 2.92
N GLU A 215 -8.50 18.52 3.63
CA GLU A 215 -9.40 19.56 3.16
C GLU A 215 -9.14 20.95 3.78
N THR A 216 -8.52 21.01 4.97
CA THR A 216 -8.34 22.29 5.68
C THR A 216 -6.93 22.82 5.60
N ASP A 217 -6.76 24.10 5.92
CA ASP A 217 -5.48 24.77 6.14
C ASP A 217 -5.14 24.91 7.63
N ASP A 218 -5.81 24.12 8.49
CA ASP A 218 -5.54 24.10 9.93
C ASP A 218 -4.08 23.77 10.22
N GLU A 219 -3.45 24.52 11.09
CA GLU A 219 -2.07 24.28 11.50
C GLU A 219 -1.98 23.80 12.94
N HIS A 220 -1.04 22.89 13.20
CA HIS A 220 -0.61 22.52 14.53
C HIS A 220 -1.73 21.98 15.44
N PHE A 221 -2.52 21.03 14.94
CA PHE A 221 -3.52 20.34 15.76
C PHE A 221 -3.04 18.96 16.21
N TYR A 222 -3.59 18.49 17.30
CA TYR A 222 -3.20 17.22 17.91
C TYR A 222 -4.38 16.25 17.93
N VAL A 223 -4.11 14.99 17.56
CA VAL A 223 -5.11 13.92 17.55
C VAL A 223 -4.60 12.76 18.43
N PRO A 224 -5.02 12.72 19.72
CA PRO A 224 -4.43 11.79 20.70
C PRO A 224 -4.65 10.32 20.38
N ASP A 225 -5.74 9.97 19.70
CA ASP A 225 -6.17 8.59 19.47
C ASP A 225 -5.41 7.88 18.33
N TYR A 226 -4.63 8.64 17.55
CA TYR A 226 -3.85 8.13 16.43
C TYR A 226 -2.35 8.27 16.72
N HIS A 227 -1.83 7.44 17.49
CA HIS A 227 -0.48 6.97 17.84
C HIS A 227 0.78 7.80 17.49
N TYR A 228 0.69 8.96 16.83
CA TYR A 228 1.83 9.79 16.54
C TYR A 228 1.99 10.87 17.59
N HIS A 229 3.22 11.10 18.00
CA HIS A 229 3.57 12.04 19.07
C HIS A 229 3.86 13.47 18.58
N TRP A 230 3.63 13.73 17.29
CA TRP A 230 3.77 15.06 16.70
C TRP A 230 2.42 15.65 16.30
N TYR A 231 2.41 16.95 16.04
CA TYR A 231 1.25 17.69 15.58
C TYR A 231 1.00 17.51 14.09
N TYR A 232 -0.24 17.65 13.69
CA TYR A 232 -0.70 17.58 12.32
C TYR A 232 -0.99 18.98 11.77
N SER A 233 -0.95 19.08 10.44
CA SER A 233 -1.41 20.26 9.69
C SER A 233 -2.19 19.81 8.47
N GLY A 234 -3.16 20.61 8.08
CA GLY A 234 -3.97 20.40 6.90
C GLY A 234 -3.19 20.71 5.61
N PHE A 235 -3.63 20.11 4.51
CA PHE A 235 -3.00 20.28 3.21
C PHE A 235 -3.70 21.32 2.33
N ASP A 236 -4.93 21.71 2.66
CA ASP A 236 -5.75 22.62 1.86
C ASP A 236 -5.76 22.21 0.38
N LEU A 237 -6.17 20.97 0.11
CA LEU A 237 -6.20 20.42 -1.25
C LEU A 237 -7.37 21.02 -2.04
N PRO A 238 -7.16 21.39 -3.32
CA PRO A 238 -8.23 21.84 -4.19
C PRO A 238 -9.33 20.78 -4.39
N ASP A 239 -10.58 21.20 -4.56
CA ASP A 239 -11.74 20.31 -4.75
C ASP A 239 -11.56 19.32 -5.92
N GLU A 240 -10.91 19.73 -7.00
CA GLU A 240 -10.63 18.85 -8.13
C GLU A 240 -9.65 17.73 -7.78
N VAL A 241 -8.69 17.98 -6.88
CA VAL A 241 -7.76 16.98 -6.35
C VAL A 241 -8.50 16.03 -5.41
N LEU A 242 -9.29 16.56 -4.50
CA LEU A 242 -10.10 15.78 -3.55
C LEU A 242 -11.08 14.83 -4.26
N ARG A 243 -11.80 15.29 -5.29
CA ARG A 243 -12.71 14.43 -6.07
C ARG A 243 -11.98 13.24 -6.71
N LYS A 244 -10.79 13.47 -7.25
CA LYS A 244 -9.97 12.40 -7.84
C LYS A 244 -9.58 11.37 -6.81
N ILE A 245 -9.03 11.81 -5.67
CA ILE A 245 -8.52 10.95 -4.62
C ILE A 245 -9.65 10.15 -3.96
N TYR A 246 -10.76 10.83 -3.60
CA TYR A 246 -11.86 10.18 -2.90
C TYR A 246 -12.67 9.21 -3.76
N ARG A 247 -12.74 9.44 -5.08
CA ARG A 247 -13.70 8.71 -5.89
C ARG A 247 -13.25 8.39 -7.31
N GLU A 248 -12.80 9.37 -8.08
CA GLU A 248 -12.69 9.22 -9.54
C GLU A 248 -11.60 8.22 -9.92
N ASN A 249 -10.49 8.21 -9.19
CA ASN A 249 -9.39 7.27 -9.41
C ASN A 249 -9.84 5.82 -9.16
N PHE A 250 -10.54 5.58 -8.03
CA PHE A 250 -11.07 4.25 -7.74
C PHE A 250 -12.02 3.77 -8.85
N ILE A 251 -12.98 4.60 -9.26
CA ILE A 251 -13.89 4.25 -10.37
C ILE A 251 -13.13 3.96 -11.67
N ARG A 252 -12.02 4.66 -11.92
CA ARG A 252 -11.20 4.45 -13.13
C ARG A 252 -10.51 3.11 -13.13
N ILE A 253 -9.93 2.71 -12.00
CA ILE A 253 -9.21 1.43 -11.89
C ILE A 253 -10.13 0.21 -11.80
N MET A 254 -11.43 0.41 -11.51
CA MET A 254 -12.43 -0.64 -11.38
C MET A 254 -13.26 -0.85 -12.67
N LYS A 255 -12.92 -0.19 -13.76
CA LYS A 255 -13.58 -0.33 -15.07
C LYS A 255 -12.95 -1.44 -15.89
#